data_2770a698d7fe2774d3bc166cd3794d94
#
_entry.id   2770a698d7fe2774d3bc166cd3794d94
#
_cell.length_a   1.000
_cell.length_b   1.000
_cell.length_c   1.000
_cell.angle_alpha   90.00
_cell.angle_beta   90.00
_cell.angle_gamma   90.00
#
_symmetry.space_group_name_H-M   'P 1'
#
loop_
_entity.id
_entity.type
_entity.pdbx_description
1 polymer ?
#
loop_
_entity_poly.entity_id
_entity_poly.type
_entity_poly.pdbx_seq_one_letter_code
_entity_poly.pdbx_strand_id
1 'polypeptide(L)'
;MQLFKRNGYYQIQYFDDKLQRVRRKSLRTKIKNEAITQLTNFKKSLIEYQKFPPLTLSQFKDEYAKFIKENYSKKYLTSVELSFRSLTSYINKDIYLSDLNNIMMEKFLLNVFSKSKYAANLYCRTLKAAMNKAITWNYISKNPFKGIKLPKIPKKYPTFILEKELNIIIDSIKERDIKDVITLAFFTGMRLSEIINLCWSAVDLKSGIITVQNNETFTTKSKRERIIPMHERVRLVLCNRPRRDSDRYVFAKCGILYLQEFISKKFKKSLLQAGLSNELHFHSLRHSFASNLVQKGISLYVVKELLGHESINTTQIYSHLQNESLVNAISVL
;
A
#
# COMPACT_ATOMS: atom_id res chain seq x y z
N MET A 1 16.40 -43.47 -14.21
CA MET A 1 15.55 -43.73 -13.03
C MET A 1 15.11 -45.15 -13.05
N GLN A 2 15.33 -45.90 -11.94
CA GLN A 2 15.00 -47.33 -11.81
C GLN A 2 14.15 -47.56 -10.56
N LEU A 3 13.16 -48.45 -10.67
CA LEU A 3 12.35 -48.95 -9.56
C LEU A 3 12.88 -50.31 -9.14
N PHE A 4 13.16 -50.51 -7.88
CA PHE A 4 13.66 -51.81 -7.36
C PHE A 4 13.07 -52.08 -5.97
N LYS A 5 13.13 -53.33 -5.52
CA LYS A 5 12.64 -53.74 -4.19
C LYS A 5 13.82 -54.07 -3.28
N ARG A 6 13.80 -53.46 -2.06
CA ARG A 6 14.80 -53.73 -1.03
C ARG A 6 14.11 -53.84 0.33
N ASN A 7 14.44 -54.86 1.08
CA ASN A 7 13.84 -55.15 2.40
C ASN A 7 12.29 -55.15 2.35
N GLY A 8 11.69 -55.74 1.25
CA GLY A 8 10.25 -55.78 1.08
C GLY A 8 9.58 -54.52 0.55
N TYR A 9 10.24 -53.37 0.54
CA TYR A 9 9.68 -52.10 0.08
C TYR A 9 10.24 -51.70 -1.27
N TYR A 10 9.39 -51.04 -2.09
CA TYR A 10 9.81 -50.44 -3.34
C TYR A 10 10.58 -49.13 -3.09
N GLN A 11 11.64 -48.92 -3.88
CA GLN A 11 12.52 -47.77 -3.86
C GLN A 11 12.76 -47.28 -5.29
N ILE A 12 12.98 -45.98 -5.43
CA ILE A 12 13.39 -45.34 -6.68
C ILE A 12 14.86 -44.96 -6.56
N GLN A 13 15.66 -45.34 -7.55
CA GLN A 13 17.00 -44.82 -7.75
C GLN A 13 16.98 -43.81 -8.91
N TYR A 14 17.53 -42.61 -8.70
CA TYR A 14 17.56 -41.54 -9.70
C TYR A 14 18.84 -40.73 -9.54
N PHE A 15 19.23 -40.06 -10.63
CA PHE A 15 20.32 -39.09 -10.61
C PHE A 15 19.77 -37.74 -10.14
N ASP A 16 20.40 -37.12 -9.19
CA ASP A 16 20.06 -35.79 -8.68
C ASP A 16 21.01 -34.77 -9.32
N ASP A 17 20.52 -34.02 -10.29
CA ASP A 17 21.30 -33.06 -11.09
C ASP A 17 21.87 -31.91 -10.21
N LYS A 18 21.24 -31.58 -9.10
CA LYS A 18 21.74 -30.56 -8.16
C LYS A 18 22.93 -31.03 -7.35
N LEU A 19 22.85 -32.27 -6.90
CA LEU A 19 23.90 -32.86 -6.03
C LEU A 19 24.91 -33.63 -6.85
N GLN A 20 24.74 -33.73 -8.17
CA GLN A 20 25.59 -34.46 -9.12
C GLN A 20 25.88 -35.89 -8.64
N ARG A 21 24.89 -36.57 -8.06
CA ARG A 21 25.02 -37.91 -7.51
C ARG A 21 23.73 -38.74 -7.63
N VAL A 22 23.89 -40.04 -7.59
CA VAL A 22 22.76 -40.98 -7.55
C VAL A 22 22.13 -40.99 -6.16
N ARG A 23 20.83 -40.81 -6.08
CA ARG A 23 20.02 -40.89 -4.85
C ARG A 23 19.03 -42.02 -4.88
N ARG A 24 18.64 -42.49 -3.69
CA ARG A 24 17.58 -43.46 -3.49
C ARG A 24 16.48 -42.88 -2.62
N LYS A 25 15.23 -43.14 -2.99
CA LYS A 25 14.04 -42.72 -2.25
C LYS A 25 13.13 -43.90 -2.02
N SER A 26 12.84 -44.22 -0.75
CA SER A 26 11.85 -45.25 -0.41
C SER A 26 10.45 -44.73 -0.71
N LEU A 27 9.62 -45.58 -1.33
CA LEU A 27 8.21 -45.32 -1.59
C LEU A 27 7.29 -45.77 -0.46
N ARG A 28 7.86 -46.42 0.56
CA ARG A 28 7.15 -46.92 1.75
C ARG A 28 5.94 -47.80 1.44
N THR A 29 5.94 -48.46 0.26
CA THR A 29 4.92 -49.43 -0.15
C THR A 29 5.55 -50.73 -0.53
N LYS A 30 4.78 -51.83 -0.31
CA LYS A 30 5.14 -53.19 -0.72
C LYS A 30 4.36 -53.59 -2.00
N ILE A 31 3.38 -52.79 -2.41
CA ILE A 31 2.47 -53.05 -3.53
C ILE A 31 3.03 -52.45 -4.80
N LYS A 32 3.19 -53.25 -5.85
CA LYS A 32 3.80 -52.85 -7.13
C LYS A 32 3.03 -51.74 -7.83
N ASN A 33 1.70 -51.85 -7.87
CA ASN A 33 0.85 -50.84 -8.56
C ASN A 33 0.94 -49.47 -7.90
N GLU A 34 0.94 -49.41 -6.57
CA GLU A 34 1.16 -48.14 -5.83
C GLU A 34 2.55 -47.55 -6.11
N ALA A 35 3.57 -48.43 -6.14
CA ALA A 35 4.95 -48.01 -6.42
C ALA A 35 5.07 -47.42 -7.84
N ILE A 36 4.38 -47.99 -8.84
CA ILE A 36 4.33 -47.48 -10.23
C ILE A 36 3.63 -46.10 -10.27
N THR A 37 2.49 -45.94 -9.58
CA THR A 37 1.79 -44.64 -9.48
C THR A 37 2.66 -43.58 -8.84
N GLN A 38 3.32 -43.93 -7.73
CA GLN A 38 4.25 -43.01 -7.05
C GLN A 38 5.47 -42.69 -7.92
N LEU A 39 6.03 -43.64 -8.65
CA LEU A 39 7.09 -43.42 -9.63
C LEU A 39 6.67 -42.46 -10.74
N THR A 40 5.47 -42.64 -11.29
CA THR A 40 4.92 -41.77 -12.34
C THR A 40 4.74 -40.35 -11.84
N ASN A 41 4.21 -40.16 -10.62
CA ASN A 41 4.07 -38.87 -10.00
C ASN A 41 5.45 -38.23 -9.71
N PHE A 42 6.41 -39.04 -9.29
CA PHE A 42 7.77 -38.57 -9.06
C PHE A 42 8.48 -38.18 -10.37
N LYS A 43 8.30 -38.95 -11.46
CA LYS A 43 8.80 -38.56 -12.80
C LYS A 43 8.19 -37.22 -13.26
N LYS A 44 6.87 -37.04 -13.12
CA LYS A 44 6.21 -35.77 -13.45
C LYS A 44 6.79 -34.60 -12.65
N SER A 45 7.00 -34.79 -11.34
CA SER A 45 7.57 -33.75 -10.50
C SER A 45 9.04 -33.40 -10.87
N LEU A 46 9.83 -34.39 -11.32
CA LEU A 46 11.19 -34.14 -11.80
C LEU A 46 11.23 -33.43 -13.15
N ILE A 47 10.34 -33.78 -14.07
CA ILE A 47 10.22 -33.07 -15.37
C ILE A 47 9.77 -31.62 -15.15
N GLU A 48 8.80 -31.38 -14.28
CA GLU A 48 8.43 -30.01 -13.89
C GLU A 48 9.60 -29.26 -13.28
N TYR A 49 10.43 -29.93 -12.47
CA TYR A 49 11.60 -29.37 -11.81
C TYR A 49 12.74 -29.04 -12.79
N GLN A 50 12.96 -29.86 -13.82
CA GLN A 50 13.94 -29.59 -14.88
C GLN A 50 13.51 -28.48 -15.84
N LYS A 51 12.20 -28.19 -15.90
CA LYS A 51 11.65 -27.14 -16.75
C LYS A 51 11.95 -25.71 -16.24
N PHE A 52 12.28 -25.57 -14.97
CA PHE A 52 12.50 -24.28 -14.34
C PHE A 52 13.95 -24.20 -13.81
N PRO A 53 14.67 -23.10 -14.08
CA PRO A 53 16.04 -22.95 -13.57
C PRO A 53 16.03 -22.93 -12.03
N PRO A 54 16.98 -23.59 -11.38
CA PRO A 54 17.11 -23.59 -9.94
C PRO A 54 17.49 -22.18 -9.46
N LEU A 55 16.53 -21.40 -9.01
CA LEU A 55 16.71 -20.06 -8.50
C LEU A 55 16.36 -20.01 -7.01
N THR A 56 17.25 -19.42 -6.20
CA THR A 56 16.97 -19.25 -4.77
C THR A 56 16.06 -18.05 -4.52
N LEU A 57 15.43 -18.03 -3.33
CA LEU A 57 14.57 -16.91 -2.92
C LEU A 57 15.34 -15.58 -2.88
N SER A 58 16.60 -15.60 -2.44
CA SER A 58 17.46 -14.41 -2.40
C SER A 58 17.80 -13.90 -3.80
N GLN A 59 18.18 -14.79 -4.70
CA GLN A 59 18.46 -14.42 -6.10
C GLN A 59 17.23 -13.82 -6.78
N PHE A 60 16.07 -14.47 -6.64
CA PHE A 60 14.82 -13.94 -7.18
C PHE A 60 14.44 -12.59 -6.57
N LYS A 61 14.60 -12.41 -5.26
CA LYS A 61 14.34 -11.14 -4.58
C LYS A 61 15.17 -10.01 -5.23
N ASP A 62 16.46 -10.25 -5.48
CA ASP A 62 17.37 -9.23 -6.04
C ASP A 62 17.00 -8.87 -7.49
N GLU A 63 16.69 -9.86 -8.33
CA GLU A 63 16.18 -9.61 -9.69
C GLU A 63 14.84 -8.88 -9.69
N TYR A 64 13.91 -9.32 -8.84
CA TYR A 64 12.60 -8.68 -8.74
C TYR A 64 12.69 -7.25 -8.20
N ALA A 65 13.56 -6.99 -7.21
CA ALA A 65 13.80 -5.65 -6.69
C ALA A 65 14.38 -4.72 -7.74
N LYS A 66 15.30 -5.21 -8.59
CA LYS A 66 15.83 -4.45 -9.74
C LYS A 66 14.72 -4.09 -10.72
N PHE A 67 13.89 -5.07 -11.12
CA PHE A 67 12.74 -4.82 -11.98
C PHE A 67 11.77 -3.78 -11.39
N ILE A 68 11.47 -3.87 -10.09
CA ILE A 68 10.58 -2.92 -9.41
C ILE A 68 11.20 -1.52 -9.35
N LYS A 69 12.51 -1.40 -9.12
CA LYS A 69 13.22 -0.12 -9.09
C LYS A 69 13.13 0.63 -10.41
N GLU A 70 13.17 -0.08 -11.53
CA GLU A 70 13.10 0.49 -12.87
C GLU A 70 11.67 0.86 -13.31
N ASN A 71 10.66 0.12 -12.85
CA ASN A 71 9.30 0.22 -13.40
C ASN A 71 8.25 0.78 -12.44
N TYR A 72 8.59 0.92 -11.14
CA TYR A 72 7.62 1.30 -10.10
C TYR A 72 8.15 2.37 -9.15
N SER A 73 7.29 2.86 -8.28
CA SER A 73 7.65 3.89 -7.30
C SER A 73 8.62 3.36 -6.22
N LYS A 74 9.51 4.23 -5.73
CA LYS A 74 10.42 3.95 -4.60
C LYS A 74 9.68 3.40 -3.37
N LYS A 75 8.47 3.92 -3.09
CA LYS A 75 7.64 3.45 -1.97
C LYS A 75 7.16 2.00 -2.14
N TYR A 76 6.87 1.59 -3.38
CA TYR A 76 6.51 0.20 -3.66
C TYR A 76 7.73 -0.72 -3.52
N LEU A 77 8.91 -0.29 -3.98
CA LEU A 77 10.16 -1.03 -3.78
C LEU A 77 10.41 -1.28 -2.27
N THR A 78 10.28 -0.26 -1.42
CA THR A 78 10.41 -0.44 0.03
C THR A 78 9.42 -1.46 0.59
N SER A 79 8.18 -1.49 0.09
CA SER A 79 7.18 -2.48 0.49
C SER A 79 7.57 -3.90 0.06
N VAL A 80 8.16 -4.05 -1.13
CA VAL A 80 8.69 -5.32 -1.64
C VAL A 80 9.84 -5.81 -0.76
N GLU A 81 10.83 -4.95 -0.50
CA GLU A 81 12.00 -5.27 0.32
C GLU A 81 11.61 -5.70 1.75
N LEU A 82 10.70 -4.96 2.38
CA LEU A 82 10.17 -5.31 3.70
C LEU A 82 9.45 -6.66 3.70
N SER A 83 8.66 -6.95 2.67
CA SER A 83 7.93 -8.20 2.56
C SER A 83 8.87 -9.39 2.39
N PHE A 84 9.89 -9.27 1.53
CA PHE A 84 10.92 -10.31 1.37
C PHE A 84 11.78 -10.47 2.61
N ARG A 85 12.19 -9.38 3.25
CA ARG A 85 12.96 -9.43 4.51
C ARG A 85 12.19 -10.21 5.58
N SER A 86 10.90 -9.94 5.73
CA SER A 86 10.06 -10.66 6.68
C SER A 86 9.95 -12.16 6.35
N LEU A 87 9.79 -12.50 5.06
CA LEU A 87 9.71 -13.89 4.62
C LEU A 87 11.03 -14.63 4.82
N THR A 88 12.17 -14.06 4.40
CA THR A 88 13.50 -14.67 4.57
C THR A 88 13.85 -14.85 6.04
N SER A 89 13.53 -13.87 6.89
CA SER A 89 13.72 -13.99 8.34
C SER A 89 12.86 -15.11 8.95
N TYR A 90 11.63 -15.32 8.47
CA TYR A 90 10.77 -16.41 8.94
C TYR A 90 11.30 -17.79 8.54
N ILE A 91 11.76 -17.94 7.29
CA ILE A 91 12.29 -19.20 6.76
C ILE A 91 13.66 -19.52 7.39
N ASN A 92 14.42 -18.49 7.76
CA ASN A 92 15.76 -18.56 8.39
C ASN A 92 16.81 -19.35 7.60
N LYS A 93 16.61 -19.51 6.30
CA LYS A 93 17.58 -20.12 5.35
C LYS A 93 17.23 -19.69 3.93
N ASP A 94 18.20 -19.68 3.04
CA ASP A 94 17.92 -19.52 1.62
C ASP A 94 17.45 -20.85 1.03
N ILE A 95 16.31 -20.83 0.35
CA ILE A 95 15.69 -22.00 -0.26
C ILE A 95 15.39 -21.73 -1.74
N TYR A 96 15.22 -22.76 -2.53
CA TYR A 96 14.80 -22.59 -3.90
C TYR A 96 13.34 -22.14 -3.99
N LEU A 97 13.02 -21.32 -4.97
CA LEU A 97 11.64 -20.87 -5.23
C LEU A 97 10.68 -22.05 -5.41
N SER A 98 11.14 -23.13 -6.04
CA SER A 98 10.38 -24.37 -6.23
C SER A 98 9.98 -25.06 -4.92
N ASP A 99 10.69 -24.81 -3.84
CA ASP A 99 10.46 -25.44 -2.54
C ASP A 99 9.43 -24.68 -1.69
N LEU A 100 9.08 -23.46 -2.12
CA LEU A 100 7.99 -22.68 -1.50
C LEU A 100 6.64 -23.37 -1.75
N ASN A 101 5.92 -23.67 -0.69
CA ASN A 101 4.60 -24.27 -0.79
C ASN A 101 3.53 -23.45 -0.06
N ASN A 102 2.27 -23.73 -0.38
CA ASN A 102 1.13 -22.98 0.13
C ASN A 102 1.04 -23.05 1.67
N ILE A 103 1.26 -24.22 2.28
CA ILE A 103 1.19 -24.41 3.73
C ILE A 103 2.25 -23.55 4.45
N MET A 104 3.47 -23.49 3.92
CA MET A 104 4.53 -22.65 4.48
C MET A 104 4.17 -21.18 4.42
N MET A 105 3.61 -20.70 3.29
CA MET A 105 3.21 -19.31 3.11
C MET A 105 2.03 -18.93 3.99
N GLU A 106 1.08 -19.83 4.17
CA GLU A 106 -0.05 -19.62 5.08
C GLU A 106 0.41 -19.49 6.53
N LYS A 107 1.27 -20.40 7.02
CA LYS A 107 1.86 -20.32 8.36
C LYS A 107 2.66 -19.04 8.57
N PHE A 108 3.45 -18.63 7.58
CA PHE A 108 4.16 -17.34 7.61
C PHE A 108 3.19 -16.17 7.78
N LEU A 109 2.16 -16.11 6.93
CA LEU A 109 1.21 -15.00 6.97
C LEU A 109 0.39 -14.97 8.26
N LEU A 110 0.01 -16.12 8.83
CA LEU A 110 -0.66 -16.21 10.13
C LEU A 110 0.25 -15.73 11.27
N ASN A 111 1.54 -16.07 11.24
CA ASN A 111 2.52 -15.57 12.20
C ASN A 111 2.67 -14.04 12.13
N VAL A 112 2.70 -13.47 10.92
CA VAL A 112 2.71 -12.00 10.75
C VAL A 112 1.39 -11.39 11.19
N PHE A 113 0.26 -12.03 10.88
CA PHE A 113 -1.09 -11.54 11.21
C PHE A 113 -1.32 -11.42 12.72
N SER A 114 -0.79 -12.35 13.53
CA SER A 114 -0.86 -12.28 14.99
C SER A 114 -0.16 -11.04 15.56
N LYS A 115 0.89 -10.55 14.88
CA LYS A 115 1.64 -9.35 15.29
C LYS A 115 1.07 -8.07 14.66
N SER A 116 0.70 -8.12 13.39
CA SER A 116 0.17 -6.96 12.65
C SER A 116 -0.69 -7.41 11.47
N LYS A 117 -2.00 -7.21 11.62
CA LYS A 117 -2.99 -7.53 10.57
C LYS A 117 -2.73 -6.77 9.25
N TYR A 118 -2.31 -5.51 9.36
CA TYR A 118 -2.01 -4.66 8.19
C TYR A 118 -0.73 -5.11 7.47
N ALA A 119 0.32 -5.45 8.21
CA ALA A 119 1.56 -5.96 7.63
C ALA A 119 1.32 -7.30 6.91
N ALA A 120 0.55 -8.22 7.49
CA ALA A 120 0.22 -9.50 6.86
C ALA A 120 -0.50 -9.31 5.52
N ASN A 121 -1.48 -8.40 5.46
CA ASN A 121 -2.18 -8.08 4.21
C ASN A 121 -1.26 -7.42 3.17
N LEU A 122 -0.37 -6.53 3.60
CA LEU A 122 0.64 -5.93 2.73
C LEU A 122 1.57 -7.01 2.16
N TYR A 123 2.13 -7.87 3.02
CA TYR A 123 3.08 -8.90 2.60
C TYR A 123 2.41 -9.95 1.72
N CYS A 124 1.19 -10.39 2.05
CA CYS A 124 0.43 -11.30 1.21
C CYS A 124 0.25 -10.74 -0.21
N ARG A 125 -0.21 -9.50 -0.33
CA ARG A 125 -0.44 -8.85 -1.62
C ARG A 125 0.87 -8.67 -2.40
N THR A 126 1.91 -8.20 -1.75
CA THR A 126 3.21 -7.90 -2.37
C THR A 126 3.92 -9.17 -2.83
N LEU A 127 4.01 -10.18 -1.96
CA LEU A 127 4.66 -11.44 -2.29
C LEU A 127 3.85 -12.26 -3.31
N LYS A 128 2.52 -12.21 -3.25
CA LYS A 128 1.67 -12.81 -4.27
C LYS A 128 1.92 -12.20 -5.65
N ALA A 129 2.07 -10.88 -5.74
CA ALA A 129 2.42 -10.20 -6.99
C ALA A 129 3.81 -10.61 -7.48
N ALA A 130 4.80 -10.68 -6.59
CA ALA A 130 6.15 -11.14 -6.91
C ALA A 130 6.15 -12.58 -7.44
N MET A 131 5.43 -13.50 -6.80
CA MET A 131 5.36 -14.89 -7.26
C MET A 131 4.57 -15.05 -8.57
N ASN A 132 3.59 -14.18 -8.87
CA ASN A 132 2.98 -14.14 -10.19
C ASN A 132 3.99 -13.73 -11.26
N LYS A 133 4.88 -12.78 -10.95
CA LYS A 133 5.97 -12.38 -11.85
C LYS A 133 6.98 -13.52 -12.04
N ALA A 134 7.29 -14.28 -10.98
CA ALA A 134 8.13 -15.48 -11.06
C ALA A 134 7.54 -16.54 -12.01
N ILE A 135 6.20 -16.68 -12.05
CA ILE A 135 5.52 -17.55 -13.05
C ILE A 135 5.72 -16.98 -14.45
N THR A 136 5.50 -15.69 -14.65
CA THR A 136 5.69 -15.01 -15.96
C THR A 136 7.12 -15.16 -16.47
N TRP A 137 8.11 -15.16 -15.57
CA TRP A 137 9.52 -15.36 -15.90
C TRP A 137 9.93 -16.84 -15.99
N ASN A 138 8.98 -17.76 -15.89
CA ASN A 138 9.22 -19.21 -15.93
C ASN A 138 10.18 -19.72 -14.85
N TYR A 139 10.15 -19.15 -13.64
CA TYR A 139 10.92 -19.65 -12.49
C TYR A 139 10.15 -20.67 -11.65
N ILE A 140 8.83 -20.59 -11.64
CA ILE A 140 7.93 -21.52 -10.94
C ILE A 140 6.65 -21.76 -11.75
N SER A 141 6.01 -22.93 -11.58
CA SER A 141 4.76 -23.29 -12.26
C SER A 141 3.52 -22.77 -11.54
N LYS A 142 3.57 -22.61 -10.23
CA LYS A 142 2.42 -22.25 -9.39
C LYS A 142 2.80 -21.21 -8.35
N ASN A 143 1.88 -20.28 -8.08
CA ASN A 143 2.07 -19.29 -7.05
C ASN A 143 1.78 -19.88 -5.66
N PRO A 144 2.77 -19.93 -4.73
CA PRO A 144 2.57 -20.50 -3.39
C PRO A 144 1.61 -19.67 -2.51
N PHE A 145 1.25 -18.44 -2.91
CA PHE A 145 0.24 -17.62 -2.23
C PHE A 145 -1.16 -17.74 -2.84
N LYS A 146 -1.35 -18.59 -3.87
CA LYS A 146 -2.66 -18.76 -4.50
C LYS A 146 -3.64 -19.42 -3.52
N GLY A 147 -4.85 -18.83 -3.40
CA GLY A 147 -5.91 -19.36 -2.52
C GLY A 147 -5.81 -18.94 -1.05
N ILE A 148 -4.68 -18.41 -0.58
CA ILE A 148 -4.57 -17.95 0.81
C ILE A 148 -5.48 -16.74 1.03
N LYS A 149 -6.35 -16.84 2.03
CA LYS A 149 -7.28 -15.79 2.45
C LYS A 149 -7.00 -15.44 3.91
N LEU A 150 -6.57 -14.21 4.15
CA LEU A 150 -6.44 -13.69 5.52
C LEU A 150 -7.80 -13.24 6.06
N PRO A 151 -8.02 -13.33 7.38
CA PRO A 151 -9.23 -12.80 8.00
C PRO A 151 -9.42 -11.32 7.69
N LYS A 152 -10.67 -10.92 7.47
CA LYS A 152 -11.00 -9.53 7.18
C LYS A 152 -10.69 -8.65 8.40
N ILE A 153 -10.07 -7.51 8.15
CA ILE A 153 -9.89 -6.48 9.18
C ILE A 153 -11.16 -5.64 9.20
N PRO A 154 -11.82 -5.49 10.36
CA PRO A 154 -12.98 -4.60 10.48
C PRO A 154 -12.62 -3.19 10.02
N LYS A 155 -13.46 -2.59 9.19
CA LYS A 155 -13.29 -1.19 8.78
C LYS A 155 -13.62 -0.31 9.97
N LYS A 156 -12.70 0.56 10.37
CA LYS A 156 -12.96 1.66 11.28
C LYS A 156 -13.43 2.87 10.48
N TYR A 157 -14.39 3.61 10.99
CA TYR A 157 -14.73 4.92 10.47
C TYR A 157 -13.55 5.88 10.69
N PRO A 158 -13.28 6.77 9.72
CA PRO A 158 -12.19 7.73 9.88
C PRO A 158 -12.48 8.69 11.03
N THR A 159 -11.49 8.88 11.90
CA THR A 159 -11.51 9.98 12.87
C THR A 159 -11.27 11.30 12.13
N PHE A 160 -12.01 12.33 12.49
CA PHE A 160 -11.89 13.66 11.90
C PHE A 160 -11.81 14.73 13.00
N ILE A 161 -11.34 15.89 12.62
CA ILE A 161 -11.09 17.05 13.47
C ILE A 161 -12.21 18.06 13.24
N LEU A 162 -12.78 18.59 14.30
CA LEU A 162 -13.74 19.67 14.24
C LEU A 162 -13.03 21.03 14.02
N GLU A 163 -13.76 22.03 13.50
CA GLU A 163 -13.15 23.34 13.25
C GLU A 163 -12.64 24.03 14.52
N LYS A 164 -13.32 23.82 15.66
CA LYS A 164 -12.87 24.28 16.98
C LYS A 164 -11.53 23.67 17.37
N GLU A 165 -11.37 22.37 17.14
CA GLU A 165 -10.13 21.64 17.43
C GLU A 165 -8.99 22.07 16.49
N LEU A 166 -9.31 22.37 15.21
CA LEU A 166 -8.34 22.92 14.26
C LEU A 166 -7.73 24.23 14.79
N ASN A 167 -8.53 25.14 15.33
CA ASN A 167 -8.04 26.41 15.87
C ASN A 167 -7.05 26.18 17.02
N ILE A 168 -7.38 25.27 17.94
CA ILE A 168 -6.48 24.88 19.04
C ILE A 168 -5.14 24.32 18.50
N ILE A 169 -5.20 23.47 17.47
CA ILE A 169 -4.01 22.92 16.83
C ILE A 169 -3.16 24.05 16.23
N ILE A 170 -3.78 24.95 15.46
CA ILE A 170 -3.10 26.07 14.81
C ILE A 170 -2.44 26.99 15.84
N ASP A 171 -3.11 27.29 16.96
CA ASP A 171 -2.59 28.16 18.01
C ASP A 171 -1.37 27.54 18.72
N SER A 172 -1.31 26.20 18.83
CA SER A 172 -0.17 25.49 19.44
C SER A 172 1.09 25.48 18.55
N ILE A 173 1.01 25.83 17.28
CA ILE A 173 2.12 25.80 16.34
C ILE A 173 2.76 27.18 16.23
N LYS A 174 4.08 27.26 16.24
CA LYS A 174 4.82 28.53 16.08
C LYS A 174 5.14 28.85 14.61
N GLU A 175 5.42 27.82 13.83
CA GLU A 175 5.88 27.94 12.44
C GLU A 175 4.70 28.27 11.50
N ARG A 176 4.74 29.47 10.90
CA ARG A 176 3.72 29.95 9.97
C ARG A 176 3.45 28.98 8.84
N ASP A 177 4.49 28.47 8.18
CA ASP A 177 4.35 27.54 7.05
C ASP A 177 3.59 26.28 7.42
N ILE A 178 3.77 25.77 8.65
CA ILE A 178 3.06 24.59 9.13
C ILE A 178 1.58 24.91 9.39
N LYS A 179 1.28 26.08 9.98
CA LYS A 179 -0.10 26.55 10.14
C LYS A 179 -0.81 26.65 8.81
N ASP A 180 -0.17 27.27 7.82
CA ASP A 180 -0.69 27.49 6.48
C ASP A 180 -0.97 26.16 5.77
N VAL A 181 -0.04 25.19 5.82
CA VAL A 181 -0.21 23.85 5.23
C VAL A 181 -1.38 23.09 5.88
N ILE A 182 -1.54 23.19 7.21
CA ILE A 182 -2.63 22.54 7.93
C ILE A 182 -3.97 23.17 7.54
N THR A 183 -4.02 24.51 7.46
CA THR A 183 -5.21 25.26 7.05
C THR A 183 -5.64 24.86 5.63
N LEU A 184 -4.69 24.82 4.69
CA LEU A 184 -5.00 24.34 3.33
C LEU A 184 -5.52 22.91 3.35
N ALA A 185 -4.86 22.00 4.07
CA ALA A 185 -5.29 20.60 4.13
C ALA A 185 -6.72 20.44 4.63
N PHE A 186 -7.10 21.21 5.66
CA PHE A 186 -8.43 21.15 6.27
C PHE A 186 -9.53 21.73 5.37
N PHE A 187 -9.27 22.86 4.70
CA PHE A 187 -10.28 23.57 3.90
C PHE A 187 -10.30 23.22 2.40
N THR A 188 -9.33 22.42 1.94
CA THR A 188 -9.30 21.96 0.52
C THR A 188 -9.39 20.45 0.38
N GLY A 189 -9.15 19.69 1.45
CA GLY A 189 -9.04 18.25 1.40
C GLY A 189 -7.87 17.73 0.56
N MET A 190 -6.92 18.58 0.16
CA MET A 190 -5.73 18.17 -0.60
C MET A 190 -4.86 17.20 0.20
N ARG A 191 -4.16 16.30 -0.51
CA ARG A 191 -3.16 15.42 0.11
C ARG A 191 -1.91 16.23 0.46
N LEU A 192 -1.20 15.83 1.52
CA LEU A 192 0.04 16.52 1.92
C LEU A 192 1.02 16.68 0.76
N SER A 193 1.20 15.63 -0.03
CA SER A 193 2.07 15.70 -1.22
C SER A 193 1.59 16.71 -2.27
N GLU A 194 0.28 16.88 -2.44
CA GLU A 194 -0.30 17.86 -3.36
C GLU A 194 -0.08 19.29 -2.86
N ILE A 195 -0.20 19.52 -1.54
CA ILE A 195 0.04 20.83 -0.93
C ILE A 195 1.51 21.23 -1.02
N ILE A 196 2.43 20.32 -0.67
CA ILE A 196 3.87 20.61 -0.71
C ILE A 196 4.34 20.93 -2.13
N ASN A 197 3.79 20.24 -3.13
CA ASN A 197 4.13 20.45 -4.53
C ASN A 197 3.23 21.47 -5.25
N LEU A 198 2.42 22.23 -4.51
CA LEU A 198 1.55 23.26 -5.09
C LEU A 198 2.41 24.39 -5.67
N CYS A 199 2.25 24.63 -6.98
CA CYS A 199 2.90 25.72 -7.69
C CYS A 199 2.02 26.98 -7.68
N TRP A 200 2.62 28.14 -7.69
CA TRP A 200 1.89 29.41 -7.84
C TRP A 200 1.11 29.51 -9.15
N SER A 201 1.61 28.88 -10.22
CA SER A 201 0.90 28.79 -11.51
C SER A 201 -0.43 28.03 -11.44
N ALA A 202 -0.64 27.21 -10.40
CA ALA A 202 -1.86 26.47 -10.17
C ALA A 202 -2.84 27.18 -9.21
N VAL A 203 -2.51 28.40 -8.78
CA VAL A 203 -3.29 29.22 -7.85
C VAL A 203 -3.80 30.47 -8.56
N ASP A 204 -5.11 30.51 -8.81
CA ASP A 204 -5.78 31.70 -9.33
C ASP A 204 -6.50 32.44 -8.20
N LEU A 205 -5.85 33.47 -7.67
CA LEU A 205 -6.39 34.30 -6.60
C LEU A 205 -7.57 35.19 -7.07
N LYS A 206 -7.66 35.53 -8.37
CA LYS A 206 -8.76 36.33 -8.90
C LYS A 206 -10.04 35.52 -8.93
N SER A 207 -10.01 34.34 -9.54
CA SER A 207 -11.16 33.45 -9.63
C SER A 207 -11.39 32.64 -8.34
N GLY A 208 -10.47 32.69 -7.37
CA GLY A 208 -10.57 31.93 -6.12
C GLY A 208 -10.48 30.43 -6.32
N ILE A 209 -9.56 29.97 -7.18
CA ILE A 209 -9.47 28.56 -7.61
C ILE A 209 -8.04 28.03 -7.41
N ILE A 210 -7.95 26.79 -6.93
CA ILE A 210 -6.72 25.98 -6.93
C ILE A 210 -6.90 24.82 -7.88
N THR A 211 -5.97 24.66 -8.83
CA THR A 211 -5.94 23.51 -9.74
C THR A 211 -4.92 22.49 -9.25
N VAL A 212 -5.40 21.31 -8.85
CA VAL A 212 -4.51 20.21 -8.48
C VAL A 212 -4.18 19.43 -9.74
N GLN A 213 -2.96 19.60 -10.24
CA GLN A 213 -2.51 19.04 -11.51
C GLN A 213 -1.20 18.25 -11.36
N ASN A 214 -0.91 17.43 -12.38
CA ASN A 214 0.38 16.80 -12.51
C ASN A 214 1.39 17.81 -13.06
N ASN A 215 2.63 17.71 -12.65
CA ASN A 215 3.73 18.48 -13.21
C ASN A 215 4.96 17.57 -13.44
N GLU A 216 6.01 18.10 -14.02
CA GLU A 216 7.23 17.35 -14.36
C GLU A 216 7.86 16.61 -13.16
N THR A 217 7.76 17.19 -11.98
CA THR A 217 8.37 16.65 -10.75
C THR A 217 7.40 15.93 -9.83
N PHE A 218 6.09 16.07 -10.08
CA PHE A 218 5.05 15.54 -9.23
C PHE A 218 3.87 15.00 -10.03
N THR A 219 3.49 13.76 -9.76
CA THR A 219 2.29 13.13 -10.31
C THR A 219 1.31 12.85 -9.20
N THR A 220 0.06 13.30 -9.35
CA THR A 220 -1.01 12.99 -8.41
C THR A 220 -1.27 11.49 -8.38
N LYS A 221 -1.67 10.95 -7.24
CA LYS A 221 -1.92 9.50 -7.08
C LYS A 221 -3.01 8.98 -8.05
N SER A 222 -3.99 9.83 -8.41
CA SER A 222 -5.07 9.50 -9.34
C SER A 222 -4.74 9.83 -10.80
N LYS A 223 -3.61 10.50 -11.07
CA LYS A 223 -3.24 11.04 -12.39
C LYS A 223 -4.28 11.97 -13.02
N ARG A 224 -5.30 12.38 -12.27
CA ARG A 224 -6.39 13.28 -12.71
C ARG A 224 -6.19 14.66 -12.15
N GLU A 225 -6.52 15.64 -12.93
CA GLU A 225 -6.61 17.03 -12.52
C GLU A 225 -7.98 17.30 -11.88
N ARG A 226 -8.00 18.23 -10.95
CA ARG A 226 -9.25 18.71 -10.35
C ARG A 226 -9.12 20.15 -9.91
N ILE A 227 -10.25 20.82 -9.90
CA ILE A 227 -10.39 22.20 -9.48
C ILE A 227 -10.99 22.20 -8.06
N ILE A 228 -10.41 23.03 -7.18
CA ILE A 228 -10.91 23.23 -5.82
C ILE A 228 -11.18 24.71 -5.64
N PRO A 229 -12.43 25.14 -5.44
CA PRO A 229 -12.75 26.51 -5.04
C PRO A 229 -12.12 26.82 -3.68
N MET A 230 -11.58 28.02 -3.52
CA MET A 230 -10.93 28.44 -2.30
C MET A 230 -11.95 28.84 -1.24
N HIS A 231 -11.85 28.24 -0.07
CA HIS A 231 -12.47 28.79 1.13
C HIS A 231 -11.78 30.09 1.52
N GLU A 232 -12.50 31.03 2.16
CA GLU A 232 -11.97 32.36 2.54
C GLU A 232 -10.66 32.26 3.33
N ARG A 233 -10.58 31.36 4.30
CA ARG A 233 -9.34 31.13 5.10
C ARG A 233 -8.16 30.70 4.22
N VAL A 234 -8.39 29.91 3.18
CA VAL A 234 -7.35 29.52 2.23
C VAL A 234 -6.89 30.70 1.40
N ARG A 235 -7.84 31.51 0.93
CA ARG A 235 -7.54 32.75 0.19
C ARG A 235 -6.71 33.71 1.02
N LEU A 236 -7.08 33.94 2.27
CA LEU A 236 -6.32 34.79 3.20
C LEU A 236 -4.90 34.29 3.40
N VAL A 237 -4.70 32.98 3.60
CA VAL A 237 -3.37 32.39 3.71
C VAL A 237 -2.55 32.65 2.46
N LEU A 238 -3.10 32.39 1.27
CA LEU A 238 -2.37 32.52 0.00
C LEU A 238 -2.09 33.99 -0.36
N CYS A 239 -3.03 34.91 -0.13
CA CYS A 239 -2.82 36.35 -0.35
C CYS A 239 -1.73 36.94 0.56
N ASN A 240 -1.69 36.51 1.81
CA ASN A 240 -0.73 37.03 2.80
C ASN A 240 0.64 36.35 2.72
N ARG A 241 0.81 35.40 1.82
CA ARG A 241 2.05 34.65 1.71
C ARG A 241 3.08 35.44 0.90
N PRO A 242 4.34 35.60 1.42
CA PRO A 242 5.38 36.23 0.63
C PRO A 242 5.61 35.45 -0.67
N ARG A 243 5.64 36.19 -1.77
CA ARG A 243 5.88 35.65 -3.10
C ARG A 243 6.91 36.49 -3.82
N ARG A 244 7.94 35.85 -4.36
CA ARG A 244 8.89 36.45 -5.32
C ARG A 244 8.52 35.95 -6.72
N ASP A 245 8.85 36.68 -7.75
CA ASP A 245 8.56 36.27 -9.13
C ASP A 245 9.26 34.98 -9.51
N SER A 246 10.41 34.66 -8.88
CA SER A 246 11.16 33.42 -9.06
C SER A 246 10.60 32.21 -8.29
N ASP A 247 9.63 32.43 -7.37
CA ASP A 247 9.10 31.34 -6.54
C ASP A 247 8.15 30.45 -7.33
N ARG A 248 8.59 29.24 -7.64
CA ARG A 248 7.76 28.25 -8.31
C ARG A 248 6.70 27.65 -7.37
N TYR A 249 7.10 27.30 -6.15
CA TYR A 249 6.25 26.58 -5.19
C TYR A 249 5.67 27.52 -4.13
N VAL A 250 4.43 27.22 -3.73
CA VAL A 250 3.75 27.98 -2.64
C VAL A 250 4.40 27.69 -1.29
N PHE A 251 4.82 26.45 -1.03
CA PHE A 251 5.40 26.01 0.23
C PHE A 251 6.84 25.51 0.01
N ALA A 252 7.77 26.45 -0.02
CA ALA A 252 9.19 26.17 -0.08
C ALA A 252 9.96 27.12 0.83
N LYS A 253 11.07 26.64 1.38
CA LYS A 253 12.02 27.48 2.12
C LYS A 253 13.29 27.59 1.29
N CYS A 254 13.61 28.81 0.84
CA CYS A 254 14.75 29.06 -0.06
C CYS A 254 14.73 28.12 -1.30
N GLY A 255 13.58 27.92 -1.93
CA GLY A 255 13.41 27.04 -3.09
C GLY A 255 13.38 25.53 -2.78
N ILE A 256 13.60 25.11 -1.53
CA ILE A 256 13.62 23.71 -1.10
C ILE A 256 12.25 23.33 -0.54
N LEU A 257 11.65 22.27 -1.08
CA LEU A 257 10.37 21.74 -0.62
C LEU A 257 10.49 21.13 0.79
N TYR A 258 9.43 21.27 1.56
CA TYR A 258 9.34 20.60 2.86
C TYR A 258 9.22 19.08 2.70
N LEU A 259 9.89 18.32 3.57
CA LEU A 259 9.69 16.88 3.66
C LEU A 259 8.33 16.56 4.29
N GLN A 260 7.60 15.61 3.70
CA GLN A 260 6.28 15.20 4.21
C GLN A 260 6.36 14.69 5.65
N GLU A 261 7.42 13.95 5.99
CA GLU A 261 7.68 13.42 7.32
C GLU A 261 7.87 14.54 8.35
N PHE A 262 8.52 15.63 7.96
CA PHE A 262 8.73 16.79 8.83
C PHE A 262 7.39 17.43 9.21
N ILE A 263 6.54 17.73 8.21
CA ILE A 263 5.21 18.32 8.45
C ILE A 263 4.33 17.38 9.25
N SER A 264 4.31 16.08 8.90
CA SER A 264 3.54 15.07 9.62
C SER A 264 3.96 14.93 11.08
N LYS A 265 5.27 14.98 11.38
CA LYS A 265 5.79 14.96 12.75
C LYS A 265 5.40 16.22 13.54
N LYS A 266 5.52 17.40 12.92
CA LYS A 266 5.10 18.67 13.54
C LYS A 266 3.60 18.66 13.86
N PHE A 267 2.76 18.26 12.90
CA PHE A 267 1.34 18.12 13.12
C PHE A 267 1.01 17.12 14.23
N LYS A 268 1.70 15.97 14.28
CA LYS A 268 1.50 14.99 15.34
C LYS A 268 1.86 15.55 16.72
N LYS A 269 2.94 16.34 16.80
CA LYS A 269 3.33 17.00 18.04
C LYS A 269 2.28 18.02 18.50
N SER A 270 1.72 18.82 17.57
CA SER A 270 0.67 19.80 17.90
C SER A 270 -0.63 19.14 18.37
N LEU A 271 -1.02 17.99 17.80
CA LEU A 271 -2.15 17.22 18.29
C LEU A 271 -1.97 16.79 19.76
N LEU A 272 -0.78 16.31 20.12
CA LEU A 272 -0.48 15.91 21.50
C LEU A 272 -0.48 17.11 22.45
N GLN A 273 0.05 18.26 22.02
CA GLN A 273 0.03 19.50 22.79
C GLN A 273 -1.39 20.05 23.00
N ALA A 274 -2.27 19.84 22.01
CA ALA A 274 -3.69 20.21 22.09
C ALA A 274 -4.55 19.20 22.87
N GLY A 275 -3.97 18.12 23.42
CA GLY A 275 -4.70 17.08 24.16
C GLY A 275 -5.63 16.24 23.28
N LEU A 276 -5.43 16.23 21.97
CA LEU A 276 -6.30 15.52 21.03
C LEU A 276 -5.87 14.05 20.83
N SER A 277 -6.79 13.25 20.30
CA SER A 277 -6.60 11.81 20.13
C SER A 277 -5.33 11.46 19.37
N ASN A 278 -4.61 10.45 19.88
CA ASN A 278 -3.43 9.91 19.23
C ASN A 278 -3.74 9.10 17.93
N GLU A 279 -4.99 8.82 17.65
CA GLU A 279 -5.40 8.19 16.37
C GLU A 279 -5.40 9.19 15.21
N LEU A 280 -5.45 10.50 15.50
CA LEU A 280 -5.40 11.55 14.49
C LEU A 280 -3.99 11.67 13.86
N HIS A 281 -3.97 11.92 12.57
CA HIS A 281 -2.76 12.08 11.77
C HIS A 281 -3.02 13.07 10.63
N PHE A 282 -2.00 13.51 9.91
CA PHE A 282 -2.17 14.57 8.89
C PHE A 282 -3.29 14.28 7.88
N HIS A 283 -3.46 13.03 7.47
CA HIS A 283 -4.54 12.65 6.55
C HIS A 283 -5.94 12.79 7.17
N SER A 284 -6.06 12.85 8.50
CA SER A 284 -7.32 13.13 9.18
C SER A 284 -7.88 14.53 8.84
N LEU A 285 -7.04 15.50 8.45
CA LEU A 285 -7.49 16.80 7.95
C LEU A 285 -8.33 16.66 6.67
N ARG A 286 -7.93 15.77 5.77
CA ARG A 286 -8.72 15.46 4.57
C ARG A 286 -10.00 14.69 4.92
N HIS A 287 -9.96 13.83 5.91
CA HIS A 287 -11.17 13.20 6.45
C HIS A 287 -12.11 14.25 7.04
N SER A 288 -11.57 15.25 7.76
CA SER A 288 -12.34 16.36 8.32
C SER A 288 -13.03 17.18 7.22
N PHE A 289 -12.32 17.53 6.15
CA PHE A 289 -12.90 18.22 5.00
C PHE A 289 -14.11 17.45 4.44
N ALA A 290 -13.94 16.16 4.17
CA ALA A 290 -15.00 15.32 3.64
C ALA A 290 -16.19 15.19 4.61
N SER A 291 -15.90 14.92 5.89
CA SER A 291 -16.92 14.76 6.93
C SER A 291 -17.74 16.03 7.13
N ASN A 292 -17.06 17.19 7.19
CA ASN A 292 -17.74 18.49 7.33
C ASN A 292 -18.67 18.80 6.15
N LEU A 293 -18.27 18.51 4.91
CA LEU A 293 -19.12 18.70 3.74
C LEU A 293 -20.33 17.76 3.76
N VAL A 294 -20.12 16.49 4.09
CA VAL A 294 -21.20 15.50 4.15
C VAL A 294 -22.20 15.84 5.26
N GLN A 295 -21.74 16.27 6.44
CA GLN A 295 -22.60 16.73 7.53
C GLN A 295 -23.43 17.97 7.16
N LYS A 296 -22.88 18.83 6.26
CA LYS A 296 -23.61 19.99 5.70
C LYS A 296 -24.54 19.60 4.53
N GLY A 297 -24.78 18.33 4.28
CA GLY A 297 -25.71 17.84 3.25
C GLY A 297 -25.14 17.82 1.83
N ILE A 298 -23.84 18.08 1.63
CA ILE A 298 -23.22 18.01 0.32
C ILE A 298 -23.16 16.56 -0.16
N SER A 299 -23.58 16.33 -1.41
CA SER A 299 -23.63 14.99 -1.97
C SER A 299 -22.24 14.31 -2.02
N LEU A 300 -22.22 13.00 -1.82
CA LEU A 300 -20.97 12.21 -1.89
C LEU A 300 -20.28 12.32 -3.26
N TYR A 301 -21.02 12.60 -4.34
CA TYR A 301 -20.44 12.83 -5.67
C TYR A 301 -19.63 14.12 -5.72
N VAL A 302 -20.15 15.22 -5.19
CA VAL A 302 -19.42 16.50 -5.12
C VAL A 302 -18.18 16.34 -4.25
N VAL A 303 -18.31 15.69 -3.08
CA VAL A 303 -17.18 15.40 -2.20
C VAL A 303 -16.13 14.53 -2.89
N LYS A 304 -16.54 13.52 -3.66
CA LYS A 304 -15.65 12.67 -4.46
C LYS A 304 -14.84 13.49 -5.46
N GLU A 305 -15.49 14.40 -6.22
CA GLU A 305 -14.81 15.25 -7.21
C GLU A 305 -13.81 16.20 -6.54
N LEU A 306 -14.21 16.91 -5.47
CA LEU A 306 -13.31 17.79 -4.70
C LEU A 306 -12.10 17.05 -4.15
N LEU A 307 -12.28 15.84 -3.65
CA LEU A 307 -11.21 15.00 -3.16
C LEU A 307 -10.36 14.40 -4.29
N GLY A 308 -10.89 14.26 -5.50
CA GLY A 308 -10.24 13.54 -6.59
C GLY A 308 -10.10 12.03 -6.29
N HIS A 309 -11.18 11.42 -5.79
CA HIS A 309 -11.27 9.98 -5.64
C HIS A 309 -11.65 9.33 -6.97
N GLU A 310 -10.92 8.29 -7.37
CA GLU A 310 -11.20 7.55 -8.59
C GLU A 310 -12.55 6.81 -8.51
N SER A 311 -12.83 6.19 -7.37
CA SER A 311 -14.05 5.44 -7.11
C SER A 311 -14.87 6.07 -6.00
N ILE A 312 -16.22 6.10 -6.18
CA ILE A 312 -17.17 6.51 -5.16
C ILE A 312 -17.07 5.66 -3.88
N ASN A 313 -16.68 4.40 -4.02
CA ASN A 313 -16.50 3.48 -2.88
C ASN A 313 -15.49 4.02 -1.85
N THR A 314 -14.53 4.84 -2.29
CA THR A 314 -13.58 5.50 -1.38
C THR A 314 -14.25 6.61 -0.55
N THR A 315 -15.30 7.23 -1.08
CA THR A 315 -16.05 8.31 -0.42
C THR A 315 -17.21 7.77 0.41
N GLN A 316 -17.72 6.57 0.11
CA GLN A 316 -18.78 5.90 0.87
C GLN A 316 -18.47 5.71 2.37
N ILE A 317 -17.21 5.78 2.78
CA ILE A 317 -16.83 5.72 4.19
C ILE A 317 -17.42 6.87 5.01
N TYR A 318 -17.88 7.96 4.38
CA TYR A 318 -18.53 9.11 5.01
C TYR A 318 -20.06 9.07 4.95
N SER A 319 -20.69 8.10 4.26
CA SER A 319 -22.14 8.05 4.07
C SER A 319 -22.92 7.96 5.40
N HIS A 320 -22.34 7.36 6.44
CA HIS A 320 -22.96 7.27 7.76
C HIS A 320 -23.17 8.65 8.43
N LEU A 321 -22.55 9.71 7.92
CA LEU A 321 -22.72 11.08 8.43
C LEU A 321 -23.91 11.83 7.78
N GLN A 322 -24.63 11.21 6.85
CA GLN A 322 -25.80 11.78 6.16
C GLN A 322 -27.14 11.51 6.82
N ASN A 323 -27.18 11.11 8.10
CA ASN A 323 -28.42 10.71 8.75
C ASN A 323 -29.51 11.79 8.73
N GLU A 324 -29.18 13.07 8.89
CA GLU A 324 -30.12 14.17 8.78
C GLU A 324 -30.69 14.32 7.35
N SER A 325 -29.88 14.01 6.33
CA SER A 325 -30.35 14.06 4.93
C SER A 325 -31.40 12.99 4.64
N LEU A 326 -31.39 11.86 5.34
CA LEU A 326 -32.41 10.82 5.19
C LEU A 326 -33.75 11.26 5.76
N VAL A 327 -33.75 11.91 6.93
CA VAL A 327 -34.95 12.48 7.54
C VAL A 327 -35.53 13.57 6.65
N ASN A 328 -34.68 14.49 6.17
CA ASN A 328 -35.10 15.56 5.27
C ASN A 328 -35.61 15.04 3.92
N ALA A 329 -35.04 13.95 3.39
CA ALA A 329 -35.51 13.35 2.14
C ALA A 329 -36.92 12.77 2.27
N ILE A 330 -37.27 12.20 3.42
CA ILE A 330 -38.63 11.71 3.67
C ILE A 330 -39.60 12.83 3.95
N SER A 331 -39.16 13.95 4.55
CA SER A 331 -40.02 15.11 4.84
C SER A 331 -40.44 15.89 3.60
N VAL A 332 -39.86 15.62 2.44
CA VAL A 332 -40.23 16.22 1.13
C VAL A 332 -41.37 15.44 0.45
N LEU A 333 -41.68 14.22 0.92
CA LEU A 333 -42.82 13.42 0.43
C LEU A 333 -44.12 13.81 1.13
#